data_d2df458716dc65298220321a47198129
#
_entry.id   d2df458716dc65298220321a47198129
#
_cell.length_a   1.000
_cell.length_b   1.000
_cell.length_c   1.000
_cell.angle_alpha   90.00
_cell.angle_beta   90.00
_cell.angle_gamma   90.00
#
_symmetry.space_group_name_H-M   'P 1'
#
loop_
_entity.id
_entity.type
_entity.pdbx_description
1 polymer ?
#
loop_
_entity_poly.entity_id
_entity_poly.type
_entity_poly.pdbx_seq_one_letter_code
_entity_poly.pdbx_strand_id
1 'polypeptide(L)'
;IHLIHDAAVRGLVYFERDILARNLKLLNVQAYEFKGYAARVSDMKSYFDENMRLLQDGSMDALFGPAPIYTKIRDDNPTRYVAGSSVKNSLLADGCVIEGTVENCVLFRGCQVKKGAVVKNCVLMQDTVVETDCGVEYVVTDKNVHITAGKKLAGTDTFPVFVAKNHSV
;
A
#
# COMPACT_ATOMS: atom_id res chain seq x y z
N ILE A 1 14.62 10.51 -27.08
CA ILE A 1 15.97 10.49 -26.47
C ILE A 1 16.64 11.86 -26.62
N HIS A 2 16.72 12.49 -27.80
CA HIS A 2 17.36 13.79 -27.98
C HIS A 2 16.80 14.88 -27.09
N LEU A 3 15.48 14.99 -26.95
CA LEU A 3 14.84 15.99 -26.09
C LEU A 3 15.19 15.80 -24.60
N ILE A 4 15.32 14.57 -24.14
CA ILE A 4 15.71 14.28 -22.75
C ILE A 4 17.17 14.66 -22.52
N HIS A 5 18.04 14.34 -23.47
CA HIS A 5 19.46 14.68 -23.39
C HIS A 5 19.65 16.21 -23.41
N ASP A 6 19.00 16.94 -24.31
CA ASP A 6 19.03 18.40 -24.38
C ASP A 6 18.47 19.05 -23.09
N ALA A 7 17.39 18.48 -22.55
CA ALA A 7 16.83 18.91 -21.27
C ALA A 7 17.80 18.71 -20.10
N ALA A 8 18.49 17.58 -20.05
CA ALA A 8 19.49 17.28 -19.02
C ALA A 8 20.67 18.25 -19.05
N VAL A 9 21.16 18.57 -20.26
CA VAL A 9 22.27 19.57 -20.45
C VAL A 9 21.83 20.97 -19.96
N ARG A 10 20.55 21.30 -20.11
CA ARG A 10 19.98 22.60 -19.68
C ARG A 10 19.49 22.61 -18.23
N GLY A 11 19.65 21.54 -17.47
CA GLY A 11 19.17 21.44 -16.09
C GLY A 11 17.65 21.43 -15.96
N LEU A 12 16.92 21.00 -17.01
CA LEU A 12 15.47 20.87 -16.99
C LEU A 12 15.06 19.51 -16.40
N VAL A 13 14.24 19.53 -15.36
CA VAL A 13 13.96 18.34 -14.54
C VAL A 13 12.56 17.79 -14.78
N TYR A 14 11.58 18.64 -15.07
CA TYR A 14 10.19 18.23 -15.18
C TYR A 14 9.81 17.92 -16.63
N PHE A 15 9.60 16.64 -16.93
CA PHE A 15 9.30 16.18 -18.29
C PHE A 15 8.07 16.87 -18.90
N GLU A 16 6.98 16.94 -18.16
CA GLU A 16 5.73 17.53 -18.63
C GLU A 16 5.88 19.04 -18.89
N ARG A 17 6.31 19.77 -17.88
CA ARG A 17 6.39 21.24 -17.92
C ARG A 17 7.53 21.76 -18.81
N ASP A 18 8.71 21.16 -18.64
CA ASP A 18 9.94 21.72 -19.21
C ASP A 18 10.27 21.12 -20.58
N ILE A 19 9.82 19.90 -20.87
CA ILE A 19 10.09 19.24 -22.16
C ILE A 19 8.85 19.26 -23.04
N LEU A 20 7.73 18.66 -22.59
CA LEU A 20 6.55 18.56 -23.46
C LEU A 20 5.90 19.93 -23.71
N ALA A 21 5.50 20.65 -22.66
CA ALA A 21 4.75 21.88 -22.80
C ALA A 21 5.49 22.95 -23.65
N ARG A 22 6.80 23.04 -23.50
CA ARG A 22 7.63 24.01 -24.27
C ARG A 22 7.78 23.64 -25.74
N ASN A 23 7.68 22.38 -26.08
CA ASN A 23 7.92 21.86 -27.43
C ASN A 23 6.64 21.41 -28.16
N LEU A 24 5.45 21.61 -27.59
CA LEU A 24 4.19 21.16 -28.19
C LEU A 24 3.98 21.65 -29.63
N LYS A 25 4.45 22.85 -29.96
CA LYS A 25 4.33 23.41 -31.31
C LYS A 25 5.31 22.81 -32.32
N LEU A 26 6.37 22.18 -31.83
CA LEU A 26 7.43 21.57 -32.65
C LEU A 26 7.31 20.06 -32.73
N LEU A 27 6.60 19.45 -31.78
CA LEU A 27 6.46 18.01 -31.66
C LEU A 27 5.08 17.54 -32.14
N ASN A 28 5.05 16.43 -32.84
CA ASN A 28 3.81 15.71 -33.10
C ASN A 28 3.45 14.86 -31.88
N VAL A 29 2.81 15.49 -30.88
CA VAL A 29 2.37 14.84 -29.64
C VAL A 29 0.94 14.34 -29.83
N GLN A 30 0.74 13.03 -29.69
CA GLN A 30 -0.57 12.41 -29.75
C GLN A 30 -0.92 11.78 -28.42
N ALA A 31 -2.18 11.89 -28.00
CA ALA A 31 -2.69 11.21 -26.82
C ALA A 31 -2.95 9.73 -27.13
N TYR A 32 -2.46 8.84 -26.28
CA TYR A 32 -2.80 7.43 -26.29
C TYR A 32 -3.64 7.09 -25.07
N GLU A 33 -4.87 6.62 -25.31
CA GLU A 33 -5.75 6.18 -24.22
C GLU A 33 -5.39 4.75 -23.79
N PHE A 34 -4.84 4.63 -22.59
CA PHE A 34 -4.58 3.34 -21.97
C PHE A 34 -5.84 2.83 -21.25
N LYS A 35 -6.35 1.65 -21.67
CA LYS A 35 -7.58 1.06 -21.12
C LYS A 35 -7.34 0.00 -20.02
N GLY A 36 -6.08 -0.22 -19.64
CA GLY A 36 -5.71 -1.16 -18.59
C GLY A 36 -5.78 -0.59 -17.18
N TYR A 37 -5.29 -1.36 -16.22
CA TYR A 37 -5.15 -0.89 -14.84
C TYR A 37 -4.14 0.25 -14.77
N ALA A 38 -4.55 1.38 -14.24
CA ALA A 38 -3.68 2.52 -14.00
C ALA A 38 -3.97 3.11 -12.61
N ALA A 39 -2.93 3.36 -11.85
CA ALA A 39 -2.99 3.97 -10.54
C ALA A 39 -1.99 5.12 -10.45
N ARG A 40 -2.37 6.19 -9.77
CA ARG A 40 -1.49 7.30 -9.44
C ARG A 40 -1.48 7.51 -7.94
N VAL A 41 -0.34 7.23 -7.31
CA VAL A 41 -0.11 7.48 -5.90
C VAL A 41 0.59 8.82 -5.75
N SER A 42 -0.11 9.83 -5.27
CA SER A 42 0.40 11.20 -5.08
C SER A 42 0.44 11.64 -3.62
N ASP A 43 -0.35 10.99 -2.77
CA ASP A 43 -0.52 11.31 -1.36
C ASP A 43 -0.92 10.05 -0.56
N MET A 44 -1.08 10.20 0.75
CA MET A 44 -1.45 9.11 1.64
C MET A 44 -2.85 8.54 1.34
N LYS A 45 -3.79 9.40 0.98
CA LYS A 45 -5.15 8.96 0.64
C LYS A 45 -5.16 8.08 -0.60
N SER A 46 -4.53 8.52 -1.69
CA SER A 46 -4.43 7.74 -2.92
C SER A 46 -3.65 6.44 -2.72
N TYR A 47 -2.61 6.43 -1.88
CA TYR A 47 -1.92 5.19 -1.49
C TYR A 47 -2.85 4.22 -0.76
N PHE A 48 -3.61 4.71 0.21
CA PHE A 48 -4.60 3.93 0.94
C PHE A 48 -5.65 3.35 -0.01
N ASP A 49 -6.26 4.18 -0.85
CA ASP A 49 -7.32 3.78 -1.77
C ASP A 49 -6.87 2.72 -2.76
N GLU A 50 -5.67 2.87 -3.34
CA GLU A 50 -5.16 1.88 -4.28
C GLU A 50 -4.84 0.52 -3.61
N ASN A 51 -4.41 0.53 -2.34
CA ASN A 51 -4.28 -0.72 -1.58
C ASN A 51 -5.66 -1.36 -1.29
N MET A 52 -6.65 -0.57 -0.85
CA MET A 52 -8.00 -1.07 -0.62
C MET A 52 -8.67 -1.55 -1.91
N ARG A 53 -8.39 -0.93 -3.04
CA ARG A 53 -8.86 -1.37 -4.35
C ARG A 53 -8.42 -2.79 -4.69
N LEU A 54 -7.26 -3.24 -4.23
CA LEU A 54 -6.79 -4.62 -4.46
C LEU A 54 -7.67 -5.67 -3.78
N LEU A 55 -8.49 -5.29 -2.79
CA LEU A 55 -9.45 -6.17 -2.14
C LEU A 55 -10.74 -6.39 -2.95
N GLN A 56 -10.92 -5.64 -4.03
CA GLN A 56 -12.08 -5.77 -4.91
C GLN A 56 -11.85 -6.89 -5.94
N ASP A 57 -12.93 -7.57 -6.30
CA ASP A 57 -12.90 -8.66 -7.28
C ASP A 57 -12.28 -8.21 -8.60
N GLY A 58 -11.38 -9.02 -9.13
CA GLY A 58 -10.71 -8.77 -10.40
C GLY A 58 -9.58 -7.73 -10.39
N SER A 59 -9.41 -6.95 -9.32
CA SER A 59 -8.35 -5.93 -9.25
C SER A 59 -6.95 -6.54 -9.20
N MET A 60 -6.79 -7.64 -8.47
CA MET A 60 -5.52 -8.40 -8.45
C MET A 60 -5.16 -8.94 -9.84
N ASP A 61 -6.12 -9.52 -10.54
CA ASP A 61 -5.91 -10.05 -11.89
C ASP A 61 -5.59 -8.94 -12.89
N ALA A 62 -6.25 -7.79 -12.77
CA ALA A 62 -5.96 -6.63 -13.62
C ALA A 62 -4.55 -6.08 -13.43
N LEU A 63 -4.02 -6.13 -12.19
CA LEU A 63 -2.68 -5.64 -11.88
C LEU A 63 -1.59 -6.67 -12.19
N PHE A 64 -1.77 -7.92 -11.79
CA PHE A 64 -0.73 -8.96 -11.83
C PHE A 64 -0.89 -9.97 -12.98
N GLY A 65 -2.10 -10.08 -13.57
CA GLY A 65 -2.40 -11.08 -14.59
C GLY A 65 -1.71 -10.87 -15.95
N PRO A 66 -1.71 -9.65 -16.54
CA PRO A 66 -1.22 -9.45 -17.90
C PRO A 66 0.29 -9.65 -18.07
N ALA A 67 1.07 -9.34 -17.03
CA ALA A 67 2.51 -9.49 -17.04
C ALA A 67 3.05 -9.66 -15.62
N PRO A 68 4.03 -10.54 -15.41
CA PRO A 68 4.58 -10.75 -14.08
C PRO A 68 5.31 -9.49 -13.59
N ILE A 69 5.06 -9.13 -12.35
CA ILE A 69 5.77 -8.04 -11.66
C ILE A 69 6.90 -8.68 -10.86
N TYR A 70 8.15 -8.43 -11.27
CA TYR A 70 9.32 -8.96 -10.59
C TYR A 70 9.65 -8.11 -9.36
N THR A 71 9.54 -8.72 -8.18
CA THR A 71 9.89 -8.09 -6.91
C THR A 71 10.93 -8.92 -6.19
N LYS A 72 11.54 -8.35 -5.13
CA LYS A 72 12.48 -9.09 -4.29
C LYS A 72 11.77 -10.27 -3.62
N ILE A 73 12.23 -11.47 -3.88
CA ILE A 73 11.76 -12.69 -3.21
C ILE A 73 12.33 -12.72 -1.80
N ARG A 74 11.49 -13.11 -0.84
CA ARG A 74 11.86 -13.41 0.54
C ARG A 74 11.15 -14.71 0.93
N ASP A 75 11.92 -15.68 1.38
CA ASP A 75 11.41 -16.97 1.84
C ASP A 75 10.96 -16.83 3.30
N ASP A 76 9.70 -16.42 3.49
CA ASP A 76 9.05 -16.36 4.79
C ASP A 76 8.15 -17.59 5.00
N ASN A 77 7.83 -17.90 6.25
CA ASN A 77 6.86 -18.93 6.56
C ASN A 77 5.45 -18.54 6.06
N PRO A 78 4.60 -19.50 5.71
CA PRO A 78 3.20 -19.22 5.44
C PRO A 78 2.53 -18.48 6.61
N THR A 79 1.53 -17.64 6.28
CA THR A 79 0.73 -16.97 7.32
C THR A 79 0.03 -17.96 8.23
N ARG A 80 0.16 -17.77 9.53
CA ARG A 80 -0.44 -18.58 10.57
C ARG A 80 -1.70 -17.94 11.14
N TYR A 81 -2.80 -18.65 11.08
CA TYR A 81 -4.08 -18.29 11.73
C TYR A 81 -4.24 -19.12 13.00
N VAL A 82 -4.33 -18.46 14.14
CA VAL A 82 -4.47 -19.11 15.44
C VAL A 82 -5.95 -19.40 15.72
N ALA A 83 -6.24 -20.46 16.46
CA ALA A 83 -7.62 -20.81 16.80
C ALA A 83 -8.35 -19.62 17.49
N GLY A 84 -9.54 -19.30 16.98
CA GLY A 84 -10.32 -18.14 17.44
C GLY A 84 -10.02 -16.82 16.72
N SER A 85 -9.04 -16.77 15.81
CA SER A 85 -8.86 -15.62 14.93
C SER A 85 -9.94 -15.54 13.86
N SER A 86 -10.18 -14.34 13.35
CA SER A 86 -11.13 -14.09 12.26
C SER A 86 -10.51 -13.19 11.21
N VAL A 87 -10.50 -13.64 9.96
CA VAL A 87 -10.02 -12.83 8.82
C VAL A 87 -11.10 -12.78 7.76
N LYS A 88 -11.42 -11.57 7.30
CA LYS A 88 -12.42 -11.33 6.25
C LYS A 88 -11.91 -10.31 5.25
N ASN A 89 -12.15 -10.57 3.96
CA ASN A 89 -11.85 -9.67 2.85
C ASN A 89 -10.50 -8.95 2.99
N SER A 90 -9.40 -9.72 3.14
CA SER A 90 -8.09 -9.16 3.45
C SER A 90 -6.99 -9.87 2.66
N LEU A 91 -5.96 -9.13 2.29
CA LEU A 91 -4.73 -9.63 1.68
C LEU A 91 -3.64 -9.71 2.76
N LEU A 92 -3.10 -10.90 2.98
CA LEU A 92 -2.04 -11.14 3.94
C LEU A 92 -0.84 -11.75 3.23
N ALA A 93 0.31 -11.10 3.39
CA ALA A 93 1.56 -11.65 2.89
C ALA A 93 2.14 -12.70 3.85
N ASP A 94 3.18 -13.41 3.41
CA ASP A 94 3.84 -14.46 4.18
C ASP A 94 4.38 -13.96 5.53
N GLY A 95 4.54 -14.88 6.47
CA GLY A 95 5.12 -14.62 7.79
C GLY A 95 4.16 -13.96 8.80
N CYS A 96 2.92 -13.66 8.42
CA CYS A 96 1.97 -13.07 9.36
C CYS A 96 1.49 -14.08 10.42
N VAL A 97 1.18 -13.57 11.62
CA VAL A 97 0.57 -14.35 12.71
C VAL A 97 -0.70 -13.63 13.18
N ILE A 98 -1.83 -14.27 12.99
CA ILE A 98 -3.13 -13.67 13.31
C ILE A 98 -3.78 -14.44 14.47
N GLU A 99 -3.94 -13.74 15.59
CA GLU A 99 -4.62 -14.22 16.82
C GLU A 99 -5.92 -13.45 17.08
N GLY A 100 -6.06 -12.25 16.47
CA GLY A 100 -7.20 -11.36 16.61
C GLY A 100 -8.14 -11.36 15.41
N THR A 101 -8.79 -10.22 15.18
CA THR A 101 -9.72 -9.99 14.07
C THR A 101 -9.13 -9.03 13.05
N VAL A 102 -9.18 -9.40 11.76
CA VAL A 102 -8.72 -8.60 10.63
C VAL A 102 -9.84 -8.54 9.60
N GLU A 103 -10.24 -7.34 9.19
CA GLU A 103 -11.34 -7.13 8.25
C GLU A 103 -11.01 -5.98 7.27
N ASN A 104 -11.15 -6.22 5.98
CA ASN A 104 -10.83 -5.26 4.92
C ASN A 104 -9.42 -4.66 5.04
N CYS A 105 -8.39 -5.48 5.12
CA CYS A 105 -7.03 -5.03 5.38
C CYS A 105 -6.03 -5.58 4.37
N VAL A 106 -4.96 -4.82 4.18
CA VAL A 106 -3.75 -5.29 3.48
C VAL A 106 -2.61 -5.36 4.48
N LEU A 107 -2.15 -6.57 4.79
CA LEU A 107 -1.06 -6.84 5.71
C LEU A 107 0.17 -7.31 4.95
N PHE A 108 1.26 -6.58 5.09
CA PHE A 108 2.55 -6.96 4.52
C PHE A 108 3.23 -8.02 5.39
N ARG A 109 4.38 -8.51 4.94
CA ARG A 109 5.09 -9.64 5.54
C ARG A 109 5.40 -9.44 7.02
N GLY A 110 5.27 -10.52 7.78
CA GLY A 110 5.66 -10.55 9.19
C GLY A 110 4.75 -9.78 10.14
N CYS A 111 3.60 -9.28 9.69
CA CYS A 111 2.67 -8.59 10.58
C CYS A 111 2.11 -9.52 11.64
N GLN A 112 1.94 -9.03 12.86
CA GLN A 112 1.36 -9.75 13.97
C GLN A 112 0.15 -9.02 14.50
N VAL A 113 -0.99 -9.71 14.61
CA VAL A 113 -2.21 -9.20 15.24
C VAL A 113 -2.52 -10.08 16.44
N LYS A 114 -2.30 -9.56 17.63
CA LYS A 114 -2.41 -10.32 18.88
C LYS A 114 -3.86 -10.52 19.32
N LYS A 115 -4.06 -11.39 20.28
CA LYS A 115 -5.37 -11.79 20.81
C LYS A 115 -6.18 -10.58 21.28
N GLY A 116 -7.46 -10.54 20.92
CA GLY A 116 -8.37 -9.44 21.27
C GLY A 116 -8.22 -8.19 20.41
N ALA A 117 -7.16 -8.07 19.63
CA ALA A 117 -7.01 -6.95 18.72
C ALA A 117 -8.01 -7.03 17.55
N VAL A 118 -8.54 -5.87 17.17
CA VAL A 118 -9.47 -5.69 16.04
C VAL A 118 -8.87 -4.68 15.06
N VAL A 119 -8.55 -5.14 13.86
CA VAL A 119 -7.95 -4.33 12.80
C VAL A 119 -8.91 -4.26 11.63
N LYS A 120 -9.34 -3.05 11.25
CA LYS A 120 -10.31 -2.83 10.18
C LYS A 120 -9.85 -1.74 9.22
N ASN A 121 -10.09 -1.94 7.93
CA ASN A 121 -9.81 -0.94 6.91
C ASN A 121 -8.38 -0.37 7.01
N CYS A 122 -7.37 -1.24 7.14
CA CYS A 122 -5.99 -0.84 7.41
C CYS A 122 -5.00 -1.35 6.36
N VAL A 123 -3.92 -0.61 6.19
CA VAL A 123 -2.73 -1.05 5.45
C VAL A 123 -1.56 -1.10 6.43
N LEU A 124 -1.13 -2.31 6.80
CA LEU A 124 -0.03 -2.51 7.74
C LEU A 124 1.21 -2.99 6.99
N MET A 125 2.27 -2.18 7.00
CA MET A 125 3.52 -2.56 6.35
C MET A 125 4.32 -3.56 7.19
N GLN A 126 5.40 -4.04 6.62
CA GLN A 126 6.22 -5.15 7.11
C GLN A 126 6.57 -5.04 8.60
N ASP A 127 6.49 -6.18 9.27
CA ASP A 127 6.91 -6.36 10.66
C ASP A 127 6.16 -5.42 11.64
N THR A 128 4.93 -5.01 11.28
CA THR A 128 4.03 -4.28 12.19
C THR A 128 3.44 -5.23 13.22
N VAL A 129 3.51 -4.86 14.48
CA VAL A 129 2.92 -5.60 15.61
C VAL A 129 1.75 -4.80 16.18
N VAL A 130 0.56 -5.41 16.21
CA VAL A 130 -0.62 -4.90 16.90
C VAL A 130 -0.82 -5.76 18.15
N GLU A 131 -0.57 -5.18 19.31
CA GLU A 131 -0.65 -5.88 20.59
C GLU A 131 -2.09 -6.19 21.01
N THR A 132 -2.22 -6.86 22.15
CA THR A 132 -3.51 -7.35 22.68
C THR A 132 -4.50 -6.23 22.89
N ASP A 133 -5.79 -6.53 22.62
CA ASP A 133 -6.94 -5.67 22.90
C ASP A 133 -6.89 -4.28 22.23
N CYS A 134 -6.12 -4.15 21.15
CA CYS A 134 -6.08 -2.94 20.34
C CYS A 134 -7.29 -2.81 19.42
N GLY A 135 -7.74 -1.57 19.20
CA GLY A 135 -8.68 -1.20 18.14
C GLY A 135 -7.98 -0.32 17.10
N VAL A 136 -7.84 -0.80 15.87
CA VAL A 136 -7.12 -0.08 14.81
C VAL A 136 -8.02 0.01 13.58
N GLU A 137 -8.36 1.24 13.17
CA GLU A 137 -9.27 1.46 12.06
C GLU A 137 -8.82 2.63 11.18
N TYR A 138 -8.84 2.46 9.87
CA TYR A 138 -8.35 3.44 8.89
C TYR A 138 -6.93 3.94 9.21
N VAL A 139 -6.02 2.99 9.40
CA VAL A 139 -4.62 3.27 9.73
C VAL A 139 -3.70 2.71 8.64
N VAL A 140 -2.71 3.50 8.27
CA VAL A 140 -1.57 3.08 7.45
C VAL A 140 -0.33 3.12 8.32
N THR A 141 0.33 1.99 8.52
CA THR A 141 1.63 1.95 9.19
C THR A 141 2.75 1.82 8.18
N ASP A 142 3.88 2.44 8.46
CA ASP A 142 5.15 2.08 7.81
C ASP A 142 5.76 0.85 8.54
N LYS A 143 6.97 0.46 8.19
CA LYS A 143 7.63 -0.78 8.65
C LYS A 143 8.04 -0.72 10.12
N ASN A 144 8.05 -1.87 10.78
CA ASN A 144 8.49 -2.04 12.16
C ASN A 144 7.72 -1.12 13.14
N VAL A 145 6.44 -0.96 12.94
CA VAL A 145 5.58 -0.21 13.86
C VAL A 145 5.08 -1.14 14.97
N HIS A 146 5.06 -0.65 16.21
CA HIS A 146 4.55 -1.37 17.37
C HIS A 146 3.39 -0.59 17.99
N ILE A 147 2.17 -1.12 17.86
CA ILE A 147 0.97 -0.57 18.50
C ILE A 147 0.80 -1.27 19.84
N THR A 148 1.01 -0.53 20.93
CA THR A 148 1.03 -1.07 22.29
C THR A 148 -0.36 -1.49 22.77
N ALA A 149 -0.40 -2.47 23.70
CA ALA A 149 -1.65 -3.10 24.16
C ALA A 149 -2.73 -2.11 24.59
N GLY A 150 -3.98 -2.41 24.24
CA GLY A 150 -5.16 -1.62 24.60
C GLY A 150 -5.33 -0.29 23.86
N LYS A 151 -4.44 0.05 22.93
CA LYS A 151 -4.54 1.30 22.15
C LYS A 151 -5.70 1.28 21.17
N LYS A 152 -6.28 2.48 21.00
CA LYS A 152 -7.29 2.71 19.96
C LYS A 152 -6.80 3.78 19.00
N LEU A 153 -6.59 3.42 17.77
CA LEU A 153 -6.20 4.31 16.67
C LEU A 153 -7.31 4.28 15.63
N ALA A 154 -7.92 5.43 15.39
CA ALA A 154 -9.00 5.53 14.41
C ALA A 154 -8.79 6.74 13.51
N GLY A 155 -8.66 6.48 12.22
CA GLY A 155 -8.76 7.47 11.16
C GLY A 155 -10.17 7.47 10.57
N THR A 156 -10.27 8.02 9.36
CA THR A 156 -11.48 7.97 8.54
C THR A 156 -11.11 7.55 7.11
N ASP A 157 -12.10 7.14 6.34
CA ASP A 157 -11.93 6.84 4.92
C ASP A 157 -11.25 7.99 4.15
N THR A 158 -11.64 9.23 4.43
CA THR A 158 -11.07 10.41 3.77
C THR A 158 -9.73 10.85 4.33
N PHE A 159 -9.41 10.45 5.56
CA PHE A 159 -8.18 10.83 6.25
C PHE A 159 -7.65 9.66 7.11
N PRO A 160 -6.96 8.69 6.50
CA PRO A 160 -6.33 7.60 7.24
C PRO A 160 -5.19 8.14 8.12
N VAL A 161 -5.07 7.59 9.32
CA VAL A 161 -3.96 7.90 10.23
C VAL A 161 -2.69 7.23 9.74
N PHE A 162 -1.59 7.97 9.64
CA PHE A 162 -0.29 7.42 9.30
C PHE A 162 0.61 7.29 10.53
N VAL A 163 1.23 6.12 10.68
CA VAL A 163 2.25 5.86 11.70
C VAL A 163 3.59 5.60 11.02
N ALA A 164 4.58 6.43 11.33
CA ALA A 164 5.89 6.38 10.69
C ALA A 164 6.71 5.15 11.14
N LYS A 165 7.71 4.81 10.34
CA LYS A 165 8.61 3.67 10.53
C LYS A 165 9.29 3.67 11.90
N ASN A 166 9.41 2.49 12.50
CA ASN A 166 10.07 2.24 13.79
C ASN A 166 9.43 3.01 14.97
N HIS A 167 8.17 3.43 14.85
CA HIS A 167 7.46 4.07 15.95
C HIS A 167 6.72 3.04 16.81
N SER A 168 6.69 3.34 18.12
CA SER A 168 5.81 2.68 19.09
C SER A 168 4.74 3.69 19.52
N VAL A 169 3.48 3.27 19.48
CA VAL A 169 2.31 4.13 19.76
C VAL A 169 1.50 3.55 20.90
#